data_3babce2d4255a787c6c42a958471cd39
#
_entry.id   3babce2d4255a787c6c42a958471cd39
#
_cell.length_a   1.000
_cell.length_b   1.000
_cell.length_c   1.000
_cell.angle_alpha   90.00
_cell.angle_beta   90.00
_cell.angle_gamma   90.00
#
_symmetry.space_group_name_H-M   'P 1'
#
loop_
_entity.id
_entity.type
_entity.pdbx_description
1 polymer ?
#
loop_
_entity_poly.entity_id
_entity_poly.type
_entity_poly.pdbx_seq_one_letter_code
_entity_poly.pdbx_strand_id
1 'polypeptide(L)'
;SISLGLVVWYGGMNIIAENGSTSFGDLFSYTMFIGMLYNPLRQIADKFNEMQMGMIAANRVFEVLDIQEHIQDKGKEVAHTFNGNIEFNNVHFSYTDKEEVLKGINLDVKQGETIAIVGATGAGKSTIINLLNRFYEINSGEILIDKTNIKDFTLDSLRNQIAVVLQDVFLFADTIHNNITLEN
;
A
#
# COMPACT_ATOMS: atom_id res chain seq x y z
N SER A 1 -29.56 26.12 22.76
CA SER A 1 -30.20 25.96 21.42
C SER A 1 -31.32 27.02 21.28
N ILE A 2 -31.49 27.55 20.09
CA ILE A 2 -32.46 28.59 19.74
C ILE A 2 -33.88 28.12 20.08
N SER A 3 -34.22 26.88 19.84
CA SER A 3 -35.52 26.26 20.14
C SER A 3 -35.87 26.32 21.61
N LEU A 4 -34.94 26.06 22.51
CA LEU A 4 -35.14 26.15 23.93
C LEU A 4 -35.43 27.61 24.36
N GLY A 5 -34.69 28.57 23.81
CA GLY A 5 -34.90 29.97 24.04
C GLY A 5 -36.31 30.46 23.62
N LEU A 6 -36.76 29.99 22.43
CA LEU A 6 -38.11 30.32 21.93
C LEU A 6 -39.22 29.74 22.80
N VAL A 7 -39.09 28.50 23.25
CA VAL A 7 -40.07 27.84 24.12
C VAL A 7 -40.16 28.54 25.48
N VAL A 8 -39.02 28.86 26.08
CA VAL A 8 -38.99 29.58 27.38
C VAL A 8 -39.53 30.99 27.21
N TRP A 9 -39.19 31.70 26.15
CA TRP A 9 -39.68 33.05 25.89
C TRP A 9 -41.20 33.08 25.65
N TYR A 10 -41.68 32.26 24.71
CA TYR A 10 -43.12 32.22 24.36
C TYR A 10 -43.96 31.63 25.49
N GLY A 11 -43.52 30.54 26.11
CA GLY A 11 -44.22 29.93 27.24
C GLY A 11 -44.25 30.83 28.50
N GLY A 12 -43.13 31.53 28.75
CA GLY A 12 -43.07 32.51 29.84
C GLY A 12 -44.02 33.70 29.65
N MET A 13 -44.10 34.23 28.43
CA MET A 13 -45.05 35.29 28.09
C MET A 13 -46.51 34.84 28.29
N ASN A 14 -46.86 33.61 27.88
CA ASN A 14 -48.20 33.09 28.06
C ASN A 14 -48.58 32.89 29.54
N ILE A 15 -47.66 32.52 30.38
CA ILE A 15 -47.88 32.39 31.85
C ILE A 15 -48.12 33.76 32.47
N ILE A 16 -47.36 34.79 32.06
CA ILE A 16 -47.46 36.15 32.61
C ILE A 16 -48.75 36.84 32.13
N ALA A 17 -49.24 36.55 30.95
CA ALA A 17 -50.42 37.21 30.34
C ALA A 17 -51.77 36.79 30.94
N GLU A 18 -51.83 35.99 32.01
CA GLU A 18 -53.02 35.48 32.70
C GLU A 18 -54.12 34.83 31.82
N ASN A 19 -53.99 34.87 30.53
CA ASN A 19 -54.87 34.24 29.54
C ASN A 19 -54.46 32.85 29.11
N GLY A 20 -53.40 32.29 29.72
CA GLY A 20 -52.75 31.12 29.25
C GLY A 20 -53.32 29.84 29.84
N SER A 21 -53.68 28.91 28.98
CA SER A 21 -53.86 27.52 29.30
C SER A 21 -52.54 26.79 29.64
N THR A 22 -51.42 27.52 29.74
CA THR A 22 -50.07 26.98 29.93
C THR A 22 -49.67 27.15 31.41
N SER A 23 -49.42 26.02 32.06
CA SER A 23 -48.90 25.99 33.43
C SER A 23 -47.38 26.07 33.45
N PHE A 24 -46.78 26.47 34.56
CA PHE A 24 -45.35 26.40 34.80
C PHE A 24 -44.82 24.95 34.65
N GLY A 25 -45.63 23.96 35.05
CA GLY A 25 -45.33 22.54 34.87
C GLY A 25 -45.25 22.13 33.40
N ASP A 26 -46.11 22.70 32.53
CA ASP A 26 -46.08 22.43 31.08
C ASP A 26 -44.80 22.99 30.48
N LEU A 27 -44.42 24.21 30.81
CA LEU A 27 -43.18 24.83 30.37
C LEU A 27 -41.94 23.99 30.72
N PHE A 28 -41.90 23.52 31.97
CA PHE A 28 -40.86 22.65 32.47
C PHE A 28 -40.83 21.32 31.69
N SER A 29 -42.01 20.71 31.47
CA SER A 29 -42.13 19.46 30.71
C SER A 29 -41.66 19.62 29.26
N TYR A 30 -42.04 20.70 28.58
CA TYR A 30 -41.59 20.99 27.22
C TYR A 30 -40.07 21.17 27.14
N THR A 31 -39.45 21.85 28.11
CA THR A 31 -38.00 22.00 28.12
C THR A 31 -37.29 20.67 28.31
N MET A 32 -37.81 19.77 29.14
CA MET A 32 -37.31 18.42 29.32
C MET A 32 -37.48 17.57 28.04
N PHE A 33 -38.67 17.61 27.42
CA PHE A 33 -38.91 16.85 26.16
C PHE A 33 -38.02 17.32 25.02
N ILE A 34 -37.75 18.63 24.90
CA ILE A 34 -36.80 19.14 23.91
C ILE A 34 -35.42 18.56 24.16
N GLY A 35 -34.92 18.54 25.40
CA GLY A 35 -33.66 17.93 25.76
C GLY A 35 -33.61 16.43 25.40
N MET A 36 -34.69 15.70 25.75
CA MET A 36 -34.79 14.26 25.41
C MET A 36 -34.84 14.00 23.91
N LEU A 37 -35.46 14.89 23.13
CA LEU A 37 -35.52 14.76 21.66
C LEU A 37 -34.15 15.05 20.98
N TYR A 38 -33.41 16.03 21.48
CA TYR A 38 -32.13 16.40 20.91
C TYR A 38 -31.01 15.40 21.20
N ASN A 39 -31.07 14.68 22.32
CA ASN A 39 -30.06 13.68 22.68
C ASN A 39 -29.91 12.56 21.64
N PRO A 40 -30.97 11.85 21.21
CA PRO A 40 -30.86 10.83 20.19
C PRO A 40 -30.41 11.39 18.82
N LEU A 41 -30.83 12.62 18.46
CA LEU A 41 -30.37 13.25 17.22
C LEU A 41 -28.87 13.52 17.24
N ARG A 42 -28.36 13.98 18.38
CA ARG A 42 -26.91 14.15 18.54
C ARG A 42 -26.16 12.83 18.49
N GLN A 43 -26.69 11.79 19.14
CA GLN A 43 -26.09 10.45 19.08
C GLN A 43 -26.04 9.88 17.65
N ILE A 44 -27.09 10.11 16.84
CA ILE A 44 -27.09 9.71 15.43
C ILE A 44 -26.00 10.44 14.66
N ALA A 45 -25.84 11.76 14.86
CA ALA A 45 -24.79 12.53 14.22
C ALA A 45 -23.38 12.05 14.60
N ASP A 46 -23.17 11.77 15.90
CA ASP A 46 -21.89 11.23 16.39
C ASP A 46 -21.60 9.85 15.81
N LYS A 47 -22.60 8.97 15.74
CA LYS A 47 -22.46 7.63 15.13
C LYS A 47 -22.21 7.68 13.62
N PHE A 48 -22.76 8.68 12.94
CA PHE A 48 -22.47 8.88 11.52
C PHE A 48 -20.98 9.22 11.29
N ASN A 49 -20.42 10.07 12.14
CA ASN A 49 -18.98 10.39 12.07
C ASN A 49 -18.09 9.16 12.36
N GLU A 50 -18.43 8.39 13.41
CA GLU A 50 -17.71 7.13 13.70
C GLU A 50 -17.77 6.15 12.52
N MET A 51 -18.94 6.02 11.89
CA MET A 51 -19.12 5.16 10.72
C MET A 51 -18.27 5.62 9.52
N GLN A 52 -18.19 6.93 9.26
CA GLN A 52 -17.32 7.45 8.20
C GLN A 52 -15.85 7.13 8.47
N MET A 53 -15.37 7.30 9.71
CA MET A 53 -14.00 6.93 10.08
C MET A 53 -13.74 5.43 9.91
N GLY A 54 -14.70 4.60 10.31
CA GLY A 54 -14.64 3.16 10.10
C GLY A 54 -14.57 2.77 8.62
N MET A 55 -15.35 3.43 7.78
CA MET A 55 -15.35 3.20 6.33
C MET A 55 -14.02 3.59 5.68
N ILE A 56 -13.43 4.72 6.09
CA ILE A 56 -12.10 5.14 5.61
C ILE A 56 -11.02 4.14 6.02
N ALA A 57 -11.07 3.66 7.27
CA ALA A 57 -10.13 2.66 7.75
C ALA A 57 -10.27 1.32 6.99
N ALA A 58 -11.53 0.88 6.77
CA ALA A 58 -11.81 -0.32 5.99
C ALA A 58 -11.32 -0.20 4.53
N ASN A 59 -11.58 0.93 3.87
CA ASN A 59 -11.10 1.17 2.51
C ASN A 59 -9.58 1.08 2.41
N ARG A 60 -8.83 1.61 3.38
CA ARG A 60 -7.37 1.48 3.39
C ARG A 60 -6.89 0.03 3.50
N VAL A 61 -7.60 -0.78 4.29
CA VAL A 61 -7.29 -2.23 4.40
C VAL A 61 -7.58 -2.94 3.08
N PHE A 62 -8.74 -2.68 2.47
CA PHE A 62 -9.09 -3.26 1.17
C PHE A 62 -8.15 -2.79 0.07
N GLU A 63 -7.76 -1.52 0.06
CA GLU A 63 -6.79 -0.98 -0.89
C GLU A 63 -5.46 -1.76 -0.84
N VAL A 64 -4.98 -2.09 0.36
CA VAL A 64 -3.77 -2.92 0.52
C VAL A 64 -4.00 -4.37 0.08
N LEU A 65 -5.17 -4.95 0.37
CA LEU A 65 -5.50 -6.32 -0.02
C LEU A 65 -5.73 -6.46 -1.54
N ASP A 66 -6.22 -5.40 -2.18
CA ASP A 66 -6.49 -5.37 -3.62
C ASP A 66 -5.25 -5.04 -4.46
N ILE A 67 -4.11 -4.69 -3.83
CA ILE A 67 -2.85 -4.50 -4.53
C ILE A 67 -2.41 -5.84 -5.14
N GLN A 68 -2.54 -5.93 -6.45
CA GLN A 68 -2.08 -7.08 -7.25
C GLN A 68 -0.68 -6.85 -7.86
N GLU A 69 0.15 -6.03 -7.23
CA GLU A 69 1.51 -5.75 -7.69
C GLU A 69 2.46 -6.90 -7.32
N HIS A 70 2.16 -8.08 -7.77
CA HIS A 70 3.11 -9.19 -7.74
C HIS A 70 3.40 -9.63 -9.18
N ILE A 71 4.65 -9.95 -9.41
CA ILE A 71 5.07 -10.52 -10.68
C ILE A 71 4.37 -11.87 -10.85
N GLN A 72 3.53 -11.99 -11.88
CA GLN A 72 2.86 -13.24 -12.17
C GLN A 72 3.89 -14.28 -12.64
N ASP A 73 3.98 -15.39 -11.94
CA ASP A 73 4.79 -16.52 -12.39
C ASP A 73 4.09 -17.25 -13.54
N LYS A 74 4.41 -16.78 -14.76
CA LYS A 74 3.92 -17.40 -16.02
C LYS A 74 4.95 -18.30 -16.67
N GLY A 75 6.15 -18.39 -16.09
CA GLY A 75 7.23 -19.23 -16.57
C GLY A 75 6.83 -20.71 -16.52
N LYS A 76 7.29 -21.47 -17.49
CA LYS A 76 7.04 -22.92 -17.59
C LYS A 76 8.32 -23.72 -17.52
N GLU A 77 9.45 -23.07 -17.74
CA GLU A 77 10.75 -23.73 -17.71
C GLU A 77 11.31 -23.72 -16.28
N VAL A 78 11.86 -24.85 -15.90
CA VAL A 78 12.58 -24.97 -14.63
C VAL A 78 14.06 -24.71 -14.93
N ALA A 79 14.59 -23.65 -14.30
CA ALA A 79 16.01 -23.36 -14.42
C ALA A 79 16.84 -24.49 -13.80
N HIS A 80 17.72 -25.04 -14.57
CA HIS A 80 18.78 -25.92 -14.10
C HIS A 80 20.04 -25.10 -13.80
N THR A 81 21.15 -25.75 -13.50
CA THR A 81 22.43 -25.06 -13.29
C THR A 81 22.80 -24.22 -14.52
N PHE A 82 22.90 -22.90 -14.33
CA PHE A 82 23.26 -21.98 -15.39
C PHE A 82 24.77 -22.10 -15.74
N ASN A 83 25.10 -21.99 -17.03
CA ASN A 83 26.48 -21.78 -17.45
C ASN A 83 26.94 -20.36 -17.09
N GLY A 84 26.04 -19.40 -17.07
CA GLY A 84 26.29 -18.05 -16.60
C GLY A 84 26.56 -17.04 -17.71
N ASN A 85 26.08 -17.29 -18.93
CA ASN A 85 26.06 -16.25 -19.97
C ASN A 85 24.81 -15.39 -19.75
N ILE A 86 24.99 -14.07 -19.65
CA ILE A 86 23.91 -13.13 -19.39
C ILE A 86 23.91 -12.07 -20.48
N GLU A 87 22.75 -11.83 -21.08
CA GLU A 87 22.57 -10.84 -22.13
C GLU A 87 21.42 -9.90 -21.79
N PHE A 88 21.67 -8.60 -21.85
CA PHE A 88 20.64 -7.56 -21.83
C PHE A 88 20.57 -6.96 -23.22
N ASN A 89 19.44 -7.04 -23.88
CA ASN A 89 19.25 -6.59 -25.25
C ASN A 89 18.24 -5.44 -25.26
N ASN A 90 18.75 -4.21 -25.45
CA ASN A 90 17.96 -2.98 -25.51
C ASN A 90 16.95 -2.85 -24.38
N VAL A 91 17.38 -3.06 -23.14
CA VAL A 91 16.50 -3.09 -21.97
C VAL A 91 16.13 -1.68 -21.53
N HIS A 92 14.83 -1.42 -21.48
CA HIS A 92 14.22 -0.20 -20.96
C HIS A 92 13.45 -0.51 -19.68
N PHE A 93 13.61 0.34 -18.67
CA PHE A 93 12.91 0.16 -17.40
C PHE A 93 12.64 1.47 -16.67
N SER A 94 11.45 1.55 -16.09
CA SER A 94 11.03 2.61 -15.15
C SER A 94 10.27 2.00 -13.97
N TYR A 95 10.50 2.51 -12.76
CA TYR A 95 9.71 2.14 -11.56
C TYR A 95 8.32 2.77 -11.57
N THR A 96 8.18 3.88 -12.25
CA THR A 96 6.92 4.61 -12.42
C THR A 96 6.85 5.12 -13.85
N ASP A 97 5.66 5.41 -14.34
CA ASP A 97 5.45 5.91 -15.72
C ASP A 97 6.09 7.29 -16.00
N LYS A 98 6.72 7.90 -15.00
CA LYS A 98 7.22 9.28 -15.10
C LYS A 98 8.68 9.41 -15.49
N GLU A 99 9.52 8.45 -15.13
CA GLU A 99 10.97 8.56 -15.34
C GLU A 99 11.58 7.20 -15.67
N GLU A 100 12.22 7.14 -16.83
CA GLU A 100 12.93 5.97 -17.29
C GLU A 100 14.33 5.90 -16.66
N VAL A 101 14.57 4.81 -15.92
CA VAL A 101 15.82 4.55 -15.18
C VAL A 101 16.85 3.88 -16.08
N LEU A 102 16.43 2.90 -16.88
CA LEU A 102 17.30 2.26 -17.87
C LEU A 102 16.78 2.60 -19.27
N LYS A 103 17.68 3.10 -20.12
CA LYS A 103 17.37 3.67 -21.43
C LYS A 103 18.10 2.89 -22.53
N GLY A 104 17.61 1.68 -22.85
CA GLY A 104 18.19 0.84 -23.90
C GLY A 104 19.54 0.25 -23.52
N ILE A 105 19.63 -0.38 -22.35
CA ILE A 105 20.86 -1.00 -21.86
C ILE A 105 21.15 -2.27 -22.66
N ASN A 106 22.39 -2.35 -23.12
CA ASN A 106 22.96 -3.56 -23.74
C ASN A 106 24.16 -4.00 -22.91
N LEU A 107 24.16 -5.28 -22.50
CA LEU A 107 25.21 -5.89 -21.72
C LEU A 107 25.35 -7.35 -22.12
N ASP A 108 26.56 -7.79 -22.34
CA ASP A 108 26.90 -9.17 -22.64
C ASP A 108 27.98 -9.64 -21.66
N VAL A 109 27.68 -10.64 -20.86
CA VAL A 109 28.54 -11.21 -19.84
C VAL A 109 28.75 -12.68 -20.17
N LYS A 110 29.99 -13.09 -20.27
CA LYS A 110 30.34 -14.48 -20.55
C LYS A 110 30.55 -15.30 -19.28
N GLN A 111 30.39 -16.59 -19.41
CA GLN A 111 30.66 -17.54 -18.32
C GLN A 111 32.00 -17.27 -17.62
N GLY A 112 31.98 -17.15 -16.30
CA GLY A 112 33.18 -16.93 -15.48
C GLY A 112 33.73 -15.51 -15.50
N GLU A 113 33.07 -14.59 -16.20
CA GLU A 113 33.48 -13.20 -16.27
C GLU A 113 33.03 -12.45 -15.01
N THR A 114 33.85 -11.54 -14.54
CA THR A 114 33.53 -10.59 -13.46
C THR A 114 33.39 -9.20 -14.06
N ILE A 115 32.23 -8.57 -13.89
CA ILE A 115 31.98 -7.23 -14.36
C ILE A 115 31.76 -6.28 -13.21
N ALA A 116 32.16 -5.01 -13.37
CA ALA A 116 31.88 -3.93 -12.45
C ALA A 116 30.97 -2.91 -13.12
N ILE A 117 29.81 -2.64 -12.50
CA ILE A 117 28.86 -1.62 -12.93
C ILE A 117 29.14 -0.35 -12.12
N VAL A 118 29.65 0.70 -12.77
CA VAL A 118 30.03 1.95 -12.15
C VAL A 118 29.14 3.10 -12.66
N GLY A 119 28.91 4.11 -11.82
CA GLY A 119 28.11 5.28 -12.17
C GLY A 119 27.66 6.06 -10.94
N ALA A 120 27.09 7.23 -11.16
CA ALA A 120 26.55 8.09 -10.09
C ALA A 120 25.39 7.39 -9.33
N THR A 121 25.06 7.92 -8.14
CA THR A 121 23.88 7.47 -7.42
C THR A 121 22.63 7.74 -8.27
N GLY A 122 21.73 6.77 -8.34
CA GLY A 122 20.53 6.86 -9.19
C GLY A 122 20.73 6.43 -10.65
N ALA A 123 21.95 6.09 -11.10
CA ALA A 123 22.23 5.66 -12.48
C ALA A 123 21.70 4.24 -12.86
N GLY A 124 20.90 3.61 -12.03
CA GLY A 124 20.30 2.32 -12.34
C GLY A 124 21.15 1.09 -12.03
N LYS A 125 22.28 1.22 -11.33
CA LYS A 125 23.18 0.08 -11.03
C LYS A 125 22.48 -1.07 -10.30
N SER A 126 21.81 -0.75 -9.19
CA SER A 126 21.03 -1.74 -8.41
C SER A 126 19.81 -2.25 -9.20
N THR A 127 19.28 -1.43 -10.09
CA THR A 127 18.15 -1.79 -10.94
C THR A 127 18.50 -2.95 -11.87
N ILE A 128 19.71 -2.97 -12.44
CA ILE A 128 20.17 -4.08 -13.30
C ILE A 128 20.14 -5.41 -12.53
N ILE A 129 20.63 -5.41 -11.29
CA ILE A 129 20.61 -6.61 -10.44
C ILE A 129 19.18 -7.03 -10.07
N ASN A 130 18.33 -6.05 -9.75
CA ASN A 130 16.92 -6.31 -9.42
C ASN A 130 16.15 -6.90 -10.62
N LEU A 131 16.44 -6.44 -11.83
CA LEU A 131 15.83 -6.96 -13.05
C LEU A 131 16.33 -8.35 -13.39
N LEU A 132 17.62 -8.64 -13.19
CA LEU A 132 18.18 -9.99 -13.40
C LEU A 132 17.49 -11.02 -12.49
N ASN A 133 17.19 -10.64 -11.23
CA ASN A 133 16.43 -11.47 -10.28
C ASN A 133 14.93 -11.45 -10.52
N ARG A 134 14.50 -10.70 -11.52
CA ARG A 134 13.09 -10.53 -11.84
C ARG A 134 12.26 -10.09 -10.64
N PHE A 135 12.78 -9.08 -9.86
CA PHE A 135 12.02 -8.38 -8.85
C PHE A 135 11.08 -7.34 -9.45
N TYR A 136 11.30 -6.98 -10.70
CA TYR A 136 10.46 -6.11 -11.53
C TYR A 136 10.42 -6.64 -12.95
N GLU A 137 9.34 -6.34 -13.68
CA GLU A 137 9.24 -6.62 -15.11
C GLU A 137 9.80 -5.44 -15.91
N ILE A 138 10.53 -5.71 -16.97
CA ILE A 138 11.05 -4.69 -17.90
C ILE A 138 9.93 -4.11 -18.76
N ASN A 139 10.04 -2.82 -19.12
CA ASN A 139 9.09 -2.16 -20.00
C ASN A 139 9.27 -2.63 -21.46
N SER A 140 10.51 -2.77 -21.93
CA SER A 140 10.83 -3.30 -23.25
C SER A 140 12.24 -3.85 -23.31
N GLY A 141 12.56 -4.56 -24.38
CA GLY A 141 13.80 -5.32 -24.54
C GLY A 141 13.69 -6.75 -24.00
N GLU A 142 14.81 -7.39 -23.77
CA GLU A 142 14.87 -8.74 -23.22
C GLU A 142 16.12 -8.96 -22.36
N ILE A 143 16.01 -9.87 -21.39
CA ILE A 143 17.13 -10.34 -20.58
C ILE A 143 17.20 -11.85 -20.74
N LEU A 144 18.35 -12.33 -21.15
CA LEU A 144 18.58 -13.76 -21.40
C LEU A 144 19.61 -14.28 -20.42
N ILE A 145 19.41 -15.53 -19.97
CA ILE A 145 20.43 -16.34 -19.30
C ILE A 145 20.60 -17.62 -20.12
N ASP A 146 21.81 -17.88 -20.56
CA ASP A 146 22.14 -19.01 -21.42
C ASP A 146 21.22 -19.10 -22.65
N LYS A 147 20.90 -17.97 -23.27
CA LYS A 147 20.00 -17.77 -24.42
C LYS A 147 18.51 -17.98 -24.17
N THR A 148 18.10 -18.27 -22.93
CA THR A 148 16.70 -18.38 -22.55
C THR A 148 16.25 -17.09 -21.85
N ASN A 149 15.07 -16.58 -22.22
CA ASN A 149 14.52 -15.36 -21.59
C ASN A 149 14.17 -15.64 -20.14
N ILE A 150 14.55 -14.73 -19.24
CA ILE A 150 14.26 -14.88 -17.80
C ILE A 150 12.76 -14.98 -17.49
N LYS A 151 11.89 -14.50 -18.40
CA LYS A 151 10.43 -14.60 -18.28
C LYS A 151 9.90 -16.02 -18.49
N ASP A 152 10.65 -16.85 -19.17
CA ASP A 152 10.25 -18.23 -19.49
C ASP A 152 10.51 -19.17 -18.31
N PHE A 153 11.43 -18.82 -17.41
CA PHE A 153 11.68 -19.58 -16.18
C PHE A 153 10.61 -19.33 -15.10
N THR A 154 10.33 -20.35 -14.29
CA THR A 154 9.59 -20.16 -13.05
C THR A 154 10.40 -19.29 -12.09
N LEU A 155 9.74 -18.40 -11.35
CA LEU A 155 10.41 -17.45 -10.45
C LEU A 155 11.29 -18.14 -9.41
N ASP A 156 10.79 -19.21 -8.81
CA ASP A 156 11.51 -19.96 -7.80
C ASP A 156 12.77 -20.60 -8.37
N SER A 157 12.67 -21.25 -9.55
CA SER A 157 13.83 -21.89 -10.16
C SER A 157 14.88 -20.88 -10.59
N LEU A 158 14.48 -19.73 -11.15
CA LEU A 158 15.40 -18.66 -11.54
C LEU A 158 16.15 -18.10 -10.31
N ARG A 159 15.43 -17.74 -9.27
CA ARG A 159 16.00 -17.13 -8.06
C ARG A 159 16.89 -18.08 -7.27
N ASN A 160 16.60 -19.37 -7.29
CA ASN A 160 17.46 -20.39 -6.66
C ASN A 160 18.83 -20.54 -7.33
N GLN A 161 18.99 -20.05 -8.55
CA GLN A 161 20.26 -20.11 -9.28
C GLN A 161 21.08 -18.81 -9.19
N ILE A 162 20.52 -17.75 -8.60
CA ILE A 162 21.15 -16.44 -8.52
C ILE A 162 21.30 -16.04 -7.05
N ALA A 163 22.53 -15.88 -6.59
CA ALA A 163 22.80 -15.35 -5.25
C ALA A 163 23.03 -13.84 -5.30
N VAL A 164 22.40 -13.12 -4.36
CA VAL A 164 22.57 -11.66 -4.24
C VAL A 164 23.18 -11.33 -2.89
N VAL A 165 24.25 -10.55 -2.90
CA VAL A 165 24.83 -9.97 -1.68
C VAL A 165 24.44 -8.50 -1.61
N LEU A 166 23.63 -8.15 -0.63
CA LEU A 166 23.16 -6.78 -0.43
C LEU A 166 24.23 -5.92 0.25
N GLN A 167 24.19 -4.62 0.00
CA GLN A 167 25.08 -3.66 0.65
C GLN A 167 24.80 -3.53 2.15
N ASP A 168 23.50 -3.47 2.52
CA ASP A 168 23.06 -3.41 3.90
C ASP A 168 22.52 -4.78 4.30
N VAL A 169 23.12 -5.38 5.32
CA VAL A 169 22.71 -6.67 5.85
C VAL A 169 21.75 -6.43 7.01
N PHE A 170 20.53 -6.89 6.88
CA PHE A 170 19.58 -6.93 7.99
C PHE A 170 19.75 -8.23 8.77
N LEU A 171 19.98 -8.10 10.09
CA LEU A 171 20.05 -9.24 10.99
C LEU A 171 18.85 -9.20 11.94
N PHE A 172 18.15 -10.31 12.04
CA PHE A 172 17.12 -10.49 13.05
C PHE A 172 17.76 -10.68 14.42
N ALA A 173 17.05 -10.26 15.48
CA ALA A 173 17.46 -10.49 16.87
C ALA A 173 17.26 -11.98 17.25
N ASP A 174 18.06 -12.86 16.65
CA ASP A 174 17.98 -14.30 16.76
C ASP A 174 19.37 -14.93 16.66
N THR A 175 19.47 -16.25 16.70
CA THR A 175 20.73 -16.98 16.56
C THR A 175 21.36 -16.76 15.17
N ILE A 176 22.66 -16.98 15.06
CA ILE A 176 23.37 -16.98 13.78
C ILE A 176 22.77 -18.02 12.83
N HIS A 177 22.42 -19.19 13.35
CA HIS A 177 21.80 -20.27 12.59
C HIS A 177 20.50 -19.79 11.92
N ASN A 178 19.58 -19.24 12.71
CA ASN A 178 18.29 -18.76 12.21
C ASN A 178 18.44 -17.60 11.23
N ASN A 179 19.43 -16.72 11.41
CA ASN A 179 19.74 -15.66 10.46
C ASN A 179 20.31 -16.17 9.13
N ILE A 180 20.95 -17.36 9.12
CA ILE A 180 21.47 -17.97 7.89
C ILE A 180 20.40 -18.81 7.20
N THR A 181 19.65 -19.62 7.96
CA THR A 181 18.64 -20.54 7.40
C THR A 181 17.33 -19.84 7.07
N LEU A 182 17.03 -18.70 7.72
CA LEU A 182 15.73 -18.01 7.64
C LEU A 182 14.59 -19.01 7.84
N GLU A 183 14.69 -19.84 8.90
CA GLU A 183 13.79 -20.96 9.13
C GLU A 183 12.33 -20.60 8.89
N ASN A 184 11.78 -21.28 7.87
CA ASN A 184 10.36 -21.46 7.69
C ASN A 184 9.88 -22.62 8.56
#